data_73fba430eea7f266cab413fe72237753
#
_entry.id   73fba430eea7f266cab413fe72237753
#
_cell.length_a   1.000
_cell.length_b   1.000
_cell.length_c   1.000
_cell.angle_alpha   90.00
_cell.angle_beta   90.00
_cell.angle_gamma   90.00
#
_symmetry.space_group_name_H-M   'P 1'
#
loop_
_entity.id
_entity.type
_entity.pdbx_description
1 polymer ?
#
loop_
_entity_poly.entity_id
_entity_poly.type
_entity_poly.pdbx_seq_one_letter_code
_entity_poly.pdbx_strand_id
1 'polypeptide(L)'
;IFTGEEMDNVLKQLEADMLMEQSKKSGTKSIVTAANRIIKNAKSLKNSMLEGMFTNQTRDGSTLHCVCDSFVAVRFNEKLRLSEIDKKWRGQEMQLEYIVRKPDFGKEIKLPDISELKVYIKTHKIKEKNNPKKVADYLLDEELNLWVNPQYLLNAMECLPDCKAYAANSISPIYVMAENGDGCVCPVKHK
;
A
#
# COMPACT_ATOMS: atom_id res chain seq x y z
N ILE A 1 35.54 -32.32 -15.20
CA ILE A 1 36.03 -32.02 -13.84
C ILE A 1 36.20 -30.50 -13.73
N PHE A 2 35.47 -29.88 -12.82
CA PHE A 2 35.60 -28.42 -12.59
C PHE A 2 36.94 -28.11 -11.91
N THR A 3 37.55 -27.00 -12.28
CA THR A 3 38.70 -26.44 -11.57
C THR A 3 38.24 -25.86 -10.21
N GLY A 4 39.17 -25.63 -9.28
CA GLY A 4 38.85 -25.01 -7.98
C GLY A 4 38.21 -23.62 -8.14
N GLU A 5 38.66 -22.84 -9.14
CA GLU A 5 38.15 -21.51 -9.43
C GLU A 5 36.72 -21.55 -10.01
N GLU A 6 36.41 -22.52 -10.86
CA GLU A 6 35.06 -22.74 -11.38
C GLU A 6 34.06 -23.16 -10.28
N MET A 7 34.49 -24.01 -9.35
CA MET A 7 33.73 -24.41 -8.17
C MET A 7 33.41 -23.21 -7.26
N ASP A 8 34.40 -22.36 -6.99
CA ASP A 8 34.21 -21.14 -6.17
C ASP A 8 33.23 -20.16 -6.81
N ASN A 9 33.27 -20.02 -8.12
CA ASN A 9 32.32 -19.15 -8.83
C ASN A 9 30.89 -19.69 -8.79
N VAL A 10 30.70 -20.99 -8.92
CA VAL A 10 29.38 -21.64 -8.78
C VAL A 10 28.84 -21.47 -7.37
N LEU A 11 29.65 -21.64 -6.33
CA LEU A 11 29.23 -21.46 -4.94
C LEU A 11 28.81 -20.01 -4.64
N LYS A 12 29.58 -19.02 -5.12
CA LYS A 12 29.23 -17.60 -4.95
C LYS A 12 27.92 -17.25 -5.65
N GLN A 13 27.66 -17.83 -6.83
CA GLN A 13 26.41 -17.60 -7.54
C GLN A 13 25.22 -18.21 -6.79
N LEU A 14 25.36 -19.41 -6.24
CA LEU A 14 24.32 -20.06 -5.43
C LEU A 14 24.01 -19.27 -4.16
N GLU A 15 25.02 -18.75 -3.46
CA GLU A 15 24.83 -17.90 -2.28
C GLU A 15 24.09 -16.61 -2.64
N ALA A 16 24.45 -15.96 -3.74
CA ALA A 16 23.76 -14.76 -4.22
C ALA A 16 22.30 -15.04 -4.55
N ASP A 17 21.99 -16.14 -5.22
CA ASP A 17 20.63 -16.54 -5.58
C ASP A 17 19.78 -16.84 -4.33
N MET A 18 20.36 -17.51 -3.32
CA MET A 18 19.70 -17.78 -2.04
C MET A 18 19.36 -16.49 -1.28
N LEU A 19 20.28 -15.53 -1.25
CA LEU A 19 20.06 -14.22 -0.61
C LEU A 19 18.96 -13.43 -1.31
N MET A 20 18.91 -13.44 -2.64
CA MET A 20 17.85 -12.82 -3.42
C MET A 20 16.49 -13.46 -3.14
N GLU A 21 16.42 -14.78 -3.04
CA GLU A 21 15.18 -15.50 -2.75
C GLU A 21 14.66 -15.22 -1.34
N GLN A 22 15.54 -15.15 -0.34
CA GLN A 22 15.20 -14.75 1.04
C GLN A 22 14.69 -13.32 1.09
N SER A 23 15.32 -12.38 0.36
CA SER A 23 14.89 -10.99 0.27
C SER A 23 13.50 -10.86 -0.36
N LYS A 24 13.20 -11.59 -1.43
CA LYS A 24 11.88 -11.65 -2.06
C LYS A 24 10.82 -12.20 -1.10
N LYS A 25 11.09 -13.28 -0.39
CA LYS A 25 10.18 -13.87 0.60
C LYS A 25 9.89 -12.90 1.75
N SER A 26 10.89 -12.20 2.25
CA SER A 26 10.75 -11.19 3.30
C SER A 26 9.92 -10.00 2.82
N GLY A 27 10.18 -9.50 1.61
CA GLY A 27 9.40 -8.41 1.00
C GLY A 27 7.92 -8.76 0.82
N THR A 28 7.62 -9.96 0.32
CA THR A 28 6.25 -10.44 0.15
C THR A 28 5.52 -10.58 1.50
N LYS A 29 6.20 -11.05 2.55
CA LYS A 29 5.64 -11.14 3.90
C LYS A 29 5.26 -9.75 4.44
N SER A 30 6.08 -8.74 4.21
CA SER A 30 5.79 -7.36 4.61
C SER A 30 4.57 -6.80 3.90
N ILE A 31 4.43 -7.04 2.59
CA ILE A 31 3.28 -6.63 1.77
C ILE A 31 1.99 -7.28 2.28
N VAL A 32 1.98 -8.58 2.53
CA VAL A 32 0.82 -9.30 3.07
C VAL A 32 0.42 -8.75 4.44
N THR A 33 1.39 -8.46 5.30
CA THR A 33 1.13 -7.87 6.62
C THR A 33 0.48 -6.48 6.50
N ALA A 34 0.97 -5.64 5.60
CA ALA A 34 0.38 -4.32 5.36
C ALA A 34 -1.02 -4.40 4.76
N ALA A 35 -1.24 -5.27 3.79
CA ALA A 35 -2.56 -5.51 3.20
C ALA A 35 -3.57 -6.04 4.23
N ASN A 36 -3.16 -6.93 5.13
CA ASN A 36 -3.99 -7.40 6.24
C ASN A 36 -4.38 -6.29 7.22
N ARG A 37 -3.53 -5.29 7.43
CA ARG A 37 -3.91 -4.11 8.25
C ARG A 37 -5.06 -3.33 7.61
N ILE A 38 -5.05 -3.17 6.29
CA ILE A 38 -6.15 -2.51 5.56
C ILE A 38 -7.44 -3.31 5.71
N ILE A 39 -7.41 -4.62 5.51
CA ILE A 39 -8.57 -5.51 5.70
C ILE A 39 -9.09 -5.45 7.14
N LYS A 40 -8.19 -5.48 8.12
CA LYS A 40 -8.55 -5.39 9.55
C LYS A 40 -9.19 -4.05 9.88
N ASN A 41 -8.74 -2.95 9.28
CA ASN A 41 -9.36 -1.66 9.45
C ASN A 41 -10.76 -1.62 8.84
N ALA A 42 -10.96 -2.20 7.66
CA ALA A 42 -12.29 -2.34 7.06
C ALA A 42 -13.27 -3.11 7.97
N LYS A 43 -12.81 -4.19 8.61
CA LYS A 43 -13.58 -4.93 9.61
C LYS A 43 -13.94 -4.08 10.80
N SER A 44 -13.04 -3.27 11.33
CA SER A 44 -13.29 -2.37 12.45
C SER A 44 -14.30 -1.28 12.12
N LEU A 45 -14.35 -0.85 10.85
CA LEU A 45 -15.32 0.10 10.31
C LEU A 45 -16.67 -0.56 9.92
N LYS A 46 -16.79 -1.88 10.11
CA LYS A 46 -17.99 -2.68 9.78
C LYS A 46 -18.43 -2.57 8.32
N ASN A 47 -17.47 -2.43 7.41
CA ASN A 47 -17.74 -2.40 5.97
C ASN A 47 -17.58 -3.79 5.37
N SER A 48 -18.65 -4.58 5.41
CA SER A 48 -18.62 -6.01 5.02
C SER A 48 -18.21 -6.26 3.57
N MET A 49 -18.41 -5.32 2.66
CA MET A 49 -17.96 -5.43 1.26
C MET A 49 -16.43 -5.35 1.12
N LEU A 50 -15.73 -4.82 2.11
CA LEU A 50 -14.29 -4.58 2.11
C LEU A 50 -13.51 -5.45 3.10
N GLU A 51 -14.18 -6.40 3.75
CA GLU A 51 -13.58 -7.27 4.77
C GLU A 51 -12.77 -8.44 4.19
N GLY A 52 -12.08 -8.20 3.10
CA GLY A 52 -11.22 -9.15 2.42
C GLY A 52 -10.72 -8.63 1.09
N MET A 53 -9.91 -9.43 0.44
CA MET A 53 -9.44 -9.16 -0.92
C MET A 53 -10.57 -9.41 -1.92
N PHE A 54 -10.69 -8.52 -2.89
CA PHE A 54 -11.62 -8.63 -4.01
C PHE A 54 -10.90 -8.37 -5.34
N THR A 55 -11.56 -8.62 -6.45
CA THR A 55 -10.96 -8.47 -7.78
C THR A 55 -11.63 -7.35 -8.56
N ASN A 56 -10.83 -6.64 -9.37
CA ASN A 56 -11.31 -5.74 -10.42
C ASN A 56 -10.75 -6.20 -11.76
N GLN A 57 -11.54 -6.04 -12.83
CA GLN A 57 -11.09 -6.26 -14.19
C GLN A 57 -10.68 -4.94 -14.82
N THR A 58 -9.51 -4.90 -15.46
CA THR A 58 -9.09 -3.77 -16.28
C THR A 58 -9.73 -3.84 -17.67
N ARG A 59 -9.66 -2.75 -18.42
CA ARG A 59 -10.22 -2.68 -19.79
C ARG A 59 -9.53 -3.65 -20.76
N ASP A 60 -8.27 -4.00 -20.53
CA ASP A 60 -7.52 -4.98 -21.32
C ASP A 60 -7.78 -6.43 -20.91
N GLY A 61 -8.65 -6.67 -19.93
CA GLY A 61 -9.00 -8.00 -19.42
C GLY A 61 -8.09 -8.53 -18.32
N SER A 62 -7.11 -7.76 -17.86
CA SER A 62 -6.27 -8.15 -16.72
C SER A 62 -7.07 -8.13 -15.42
N THR A 63 -6.74 -9.02 -14.50
CA THR A 63 -7.35 -9.07 -13.17
C THR A 63 -6.42 -8.39 -12.16
N LEU A 64 -6.96 -7.43 -11.41
CA LEU A 64 -6.30 -6.79 -10.28
C LEU A 64 -6.87 -7.33 -8.97
N HIS A 65 -6.01 -7.50 -7.98
CA HIS A 65 -6.36 -8.01 -6.65
C HIS A 65 -6.33 -6.86 -5.66
N CYS A 66 -7.47 -6.55 -5.06
CA CYS A 66 -7.71 -5.28 -4.37
C CYS A 66 -7.94 -5.46 -2.88
N VAL A 67 -7.45 -4.52 -2.09
CA VAL A 67 -7.82 -4.30 -0.69
C VAL A 67 -8.19 -2.82 -0.49
N CYS A 68 -9.19 -2.55 0.33
CA CYS A 68 -9.67 -1.19 0.59
C CYS A 68 -10.32 -1.10 1.98
N ASP A 69 -10.16 0.03 2.65
CA ASP A 69 -10.80 0.30 3.94
C ASP A 69 -11.59 1.62 3.98
N SER A 70 -11.92 2.18 2.84
CA SER A 70 -12.53 3.50 2.62
C SER A 70 -11.56 4.70 2.70
N PHE A 71 -10.34 4.51 3.19
CA PHE A 71 -9.31 5.57 3.28
C PHE A 71 -8.07 5.26 2.47
N VAL A 72 -7.77 3.97 2.32
CA VAL A 72 -6.67 3.44 1.52
C VAL A 72 -7.23 2.38 0.58
N ALA A 73 -6.88 2.44 -0.68
CA ALA A 73 -7.17 1.40 -1.65
C ALA A 73 -5.88 1.00 -2.35
N VAL A 74 -5.64 -0.29 -2.50
CA VAL A 74 -4.48 -0.84 -3.20
C VAL A 74 -4.93 -1.92 -4.15
N ARG A 75 -4.40 -1.88 -5.38
CA ARG A 75 -4.61 -2.89 -6.43
C ARG A 75 -3.29 -3.56 -6.75
N PHE A 76 -3.21 -4.86 -6.53
CA PHE A 76 -2.02 -5.66 -6.83
C PHE A 76 -2.16 -6.34 -8.20
N ASN A 77 -1.07 -6.39 -8.95
CA ASN A 77 -1.00 -7.12 -10.23
C ASN A 77 -1.08 -8.63 -10.03
N GLU A 78 -0.59 -9.13 -8.90
CA GLU A 78 -0.57 -10.55 -8.56
C GLU A 78 -1.42 -10.85 -7.32
N LYS A 79 -2.00 -12.03 -7.29
CA LYS A 79 -2.79 -12.50 -6.15
C LYS A 79 -1.91 -12.73 -4.92
N LEU A 80 -2.31 -12.15 -3.80
CA LEU A 80 -1.70 -12.37 -2.49
C LEU A 80 -2.47 -13.45 -1.69
N ARG A 81 -1.81 -14.05 -0.72
CA ARG A 81 -2.46 -14.97 0.24
C ARG A 81 -3.19 -14.17 1.32
N LEU A 82 -4.36 -13.70 0.99
CA LEU A 82 -5.25 -12.91 1.84
C LEU A 82 -6.64 -13.56 1.87
N SER A 83 -7.35 -13.34 2.97
CA SER A 83 -8.78 -13.69 3.03
C SER A 83 -9.56 -12.90 1.98
N GLU A 84 -10.41 -13.60 1.25
CA GLU A 84 -11.30 -12.98 0.25
C GLU A 84 -12.57 -12.44 0.92
N ILE A 85 -13.22 -11.47 0.28
CA ILE A 85 -14.55 -11.00 0.69
C ILE A 85 -15.58 -12.15 0.66
N ASP A 86 -16.67 -11.99 1.42
CA ASP A 86 -17.76 -12.96 1.42
C ASP A 86 -18.30 -13.19 0.00
N LYS A 87 -18.61 -14.44 -0.31
CA LYS A 87 -19.15 -14.87 -1.63
C LYS A 87 -20.42 -14.12 -2.05
N LYS A 88 -21.22 -13.65 -1.09
CA LYS A 88 -22.43 -12.86 -1.37
C LYS A 88 -22.15 -11.56 -2.13
N TRP A 89 -20.93 -11.02 -2.05
CA TRP A 89 -20.50 -9.81 -2.73
C TRP A 89 -19.90 -10.03 -4.12
N ARG A 90 -19.77 -11.29 -4.56
CA ARG A 90 -19.28 -11.60 -5.92
C ARG A 90 -20.19 -11.00 -6.98
N GLY A 91 -19.60 -10.31 -7.94
CA GLY A 91 -20.30 -9.57 -8.97
C GLY A 91 -20.78 -8.18 -8.55
N GLN A 92 -20.56 -7.81 -7.27
CA GLN A 92 -20.90 -6.49 -6.71
C GLN A 92 -19.68 -5.81 -6.08
N GLU A 93 -18.49 -6.22 -6.46
CA GLU A 93 -17.23 -5.69 -5.93
C GLU A 93 -17.10 -4.19 -6.23
N MET A 94 -16.52 -3.47 -5.28
CA MET A 94 -16.20 -2.06 -5.48
C MET A 94 -15.26 -1.89 -6.67
N GLN A 95 -15.59 -1.00 -7.60
CA GLN A 95 -14.77 -0.69 -8.75
C GLN A 95 -13.84 0.47 -8.41
N LEU A 96 -12.54 0.20 -8.35
CA LEU A 96 -11.54 1.18 -7.90
C LEU A 96 -10.99 2.05 -9.03
N GLU A 97 -11.26 1.76 -10.29
CA GLU A 97 -10.70 2.52 -11.44
C GLU A 97 -11.06 4.01 -11.42
N TYR A 98 -12.18 4.38 -10.80
CA TYR A 98 -12.62 5.78 -10.69
C TYR A 98 -11.89 6.55 -9.59
N ILE A 99 -11.28 5.86 -8.64
CA ILE A 99 -10.61 6.45 -7.48
C ILE A 99 -9.10 6.29 -7.60
N VAL A 100 -8.66 5.10 -7.99
CA VAL A 100 -7.25 4.76 -8.15
C VAL A 100 -6.83 5.06 -9.58
N ARG A 101 -6.46 6.29 -9.83
CA ARG A 101 -5.96 6.75 -11.12
C ARG A 101 -4.99 7.92 -10.94
N LYS A 102 -3.99 7.99 -11.79
CA LYS A 102 -3.06 9.11 -11.81
C LYS A 102 -3.81 10.38 -12.24
N PRO A 103 -3.73 11.48 -11.46
CA PRO A 103 -4.36 12.74 -11.84
C PRO A 103 -3.69 13.34 -13.08
N ASP A 104 -4.50 13.88 -14.00
CA ASP A 104 -4.01 14.44 -15.27
C ASP A 104 -3.07 15.65 -15.06
N PHE A 105 -3.32 16.46 -14.03
CA PHE A 105 -2.54 17.66 -13.69
C PHE A 105 -1.89 17.54 -12.31
N GLY A 106 -1.62 16.33 -11.87
CA GLY A 106 -0.96 16.09 -10.59
C GLY A 106 0.54 16.33 -10.65
N LYS A 107 1.09 16.83 -9.55
CA LYS A 107 2.54 16.86 -9.35
C LYS A 107 3.01 15.62 -8.61
N GLU A 108 4.25 15.22 -8.85
CA GLU A 108 4.91 14.19 -8.04
C GLU A 108 5.15 14.72 -6.61
N ILE A 109 4.73 13.93 -5.63
CA ILE A 109 4.88 14.25 -4.22
C ILE A 109 6.08 13.50 -3.66
N LYS A 110 6.97 14.21 -2.97
CA LYS A 110 8.07 13.57 -2.25
C LYS A 110 7.53 12.83 -1.03
N LEU A 111 7.67 11.51 -1.03
CA LEU A 111 7.29 10.67 0.11
C LEU A 111 8.40 10.66 1.17
N PRO A 112 8.05 10.61 2.47
CA PRO A 112 9.01 10.33 3.52
C PRO A 112 9.50 8.88 3.43
N ASP A 113 10.65 8.59 4.04
CA ASP A 113 11.07 7.22 4.23
C ASP A 113 10.12 6.48 5.20
N ILE A 114 9.95 5.18 5.00
CA ILE A 114 9.11 4.35 5.89
C ILE A 114 9.56 4.44 7.34
N SER A 115 10.88 4.45 7.58
CA SER A 115 11.44 4.61 8.92
C SER A 115 11.08 5.95 9.57
N GLU A 116 11.18 7.05 8.84
CA GLU A 116 10.77 8.39 9.29
C GLU A 116 9.29 8.43 9.65
N LEU A 117 8.45 7.87 8.79
CA LEU A 117 7.01 7.82 9.01
C LEU A 117 6.63 6.97 10.23
N LYS A 118 7.32 5.86 10.46
CA LYS A 118 7.15 5.03 11.66
C LYS A 118 7.54 5.77 12.94
N VAL A 119 8.62 6.53 12.92
CA VAL A 119 9.04 7.37 14.05
C VAL A 119 8.01 8.46 14.31
N TYR A 120 7.54 9.14 13.26
CA TYR A 120 6.48 10.14 13.38
C TYR A 120 5.23 9.58 14.05
N ILE A 121 4.75 8.42 13.62
CA ILE A 121 3.57 7.76 14.19
C ILE A 121 3.76 7.46 15.69
N LYS A 122 4.93 7.02 16.11
CA LYS A 122 5.23 6.73 17.52
C LYS A 122 5.27 7.98 18.39
N THR A 123 5.81 9.08 17.86
CA THR A 123 6.09 10.31 18.62
C THR A 123 4.93 11.31 18.61
N HIS A 124 3.98 11.18 17.70
CA HIS A 124 2.88 12.13 17.51
C HIS A 124 1.51 11.53 17.85
N LYS A 125 1.47 10.61 18.81
CA LYS A 125 0.20 10.04 19.30
C LYS A 125 -0.59 11.10 20.07
N ILE A 126 -1.89 11.17 19.78
CA ILE A 126 -2.83 12.06 20.45
C ILE A 126 -3.62 11.25 21.48
N LYS A 127 -3.63 11.69 22.74
CA LYS A 127 -4.41 11.06 23.81
C LYS A 127 -5.87 11.50 23.70
N GLU A 128 -6.71 10.70 23.08
CA GLU A 128 -8.16 10.87 23.10
C GLU A 128 -8.82 9.66 23.77
N LYS A 129 -9.81 9.92 24.66
CA LYS A 129 -10.54 8.85 25.36
C LYS A 129 -11.23 7.87 24.40
N ASN A 130 -11.77 8.37 23.30
CA ASN A 130 -12.54 7.58 22.35
C ASN A 130 -11.71 7.01 21.20
N ASN A 131 -10.45 7.41 21.06
CA ASN A 131 -9.55 6.93 20.02
C ASN A 131 -8.09 6.86 20.51
N PRO A 132 -7.73 5.80 21.26
CA PRO A 132 -6.40 5.66 21.84
C PRO A 132 -5.29 5.48 20.80
N LYS A 133 -5.64 5.21 19.54
CA LYS A 133 -4.69 5.02 18.42
C LYS A 133 -4.54 6.25 17.53
N LYS A 134 -5.17 7.36 17.88
CA LYS A 134 -5.10 8.58 17.09
C LYS A 134 -3.66 9.09 17.00
N VAL A 135 -3.27 9.48 15.81
CA VAL A 135 -1.97 10.10 15.52
C VAL A 135 -2.24 11.44 14.84
N ALA A 136 -1.39 12.44 15.11
CA ALA A 136 -1.49 13.73 14.43
C ALA A 136 -1.32 13.56 12.92
N ASP A 137 -2.08 14.35 12.14
CA ASP A 137 -1.95 14.35 10.69
C ASP A 137 -0.53 14.80 10.28
N TYR A 138 -0.08 14.24 9.17
CA TYR A 138 1.24 14.49 8.60
C TYR A 138 1.11 15.45 7.42
N LEU A 139 1.89 16.54 7.43
CA LEU A 139 2.00 17.44 6.29
C LEU A 139 2.88 16.82 5.23
N LEU A 140 2.25 16.33 4.17
CA LEU A 140 2.93 15.63 3.09
C LEU A 140 3.53 16.60 2.04
N ASP A 141 2.83 17.68 1.74
CA ASP A 141 3.28 18.70 0.79
C ASP A 141 2.80 20.09 1.22
N GLU A 142 3.75 21.00 1.46
CA GLU A 142 3.44 22.36 1.93
C GLU A 142 2.79 23.20 0.83
N GLU A 143 3.24 23.09 -0.39
CA GLU A 143 2.75 23.88 -1.52
C GLU A 143 1.26 23.61 -1.80
N LEU A 144 0.85 22.35 -1.73
CA LEU A 144 -0.55 21.95 -1.88
C LEU A 144 -1.36 22.06 -0.57
N ASN A 145 -0.72 22.35 0.56
CA ASN A 145 -1.34 22.19 1.89
C ASN A 145 -1.98 20.80 2.05
N LEU A 146 -1.23 19.78 1.66
CA LEU A 146 -1.67 18.41 1.59
C LEU A 146 -1.33 17.67 2.89
N TRP A 147 -2.35 17.27 3.62
CA TRP A 147 -2.24 16.53 4.88
C TRP A 147 -2.79 15.12 4.72
N VAL A 148 -2.22 14.18 5.44
CA VAL A 148 -2.61 12.78 5.40
C VAL A 148 -2.55 12.15 6.79
N ASN A 149 -3.39 11.16 7.05
CA ASN A 149 -3.21 10.29 8.20
C ASN A 149 -1.95 9.44 7.96
N PRO A 150 -0.91 9.55 8.81
CA PRO A 150 0.37 8.89 8.55
C PRO A 150 0.27 7.36 8.58
N GLN A 151 -0.66 6.77 9.32
CA GLN A 151 -0.86 5.33 9.34
C GLN A 151 -1.44 4.82 8.01
N TYR A 152 -2.33 5.57 7.40
CA TYR A 152 -2.88 5.22 6.08
C TYR A 152 -1.82 5.31 4.98
N LEU A 153 -1.01 6.36 5.01
CA LEU A 153 0.13 6.50 4.10
C LEU A 153 1.12 5.35 4.28
N LEU A 154 1.45 5.00 5.51
CA LEU A 154 2.35 3.87 5.81
C LEU A 154 1.80 2.55 5.28
N ASN A 155 0.50 2.29 5.45
CA ASN A 155 -0.12 1.08 4.93
C ASN A 155 0.01 0.98 3.40
N ALA A 156 -0.23 2.08 2.69
CA ALA A 156 -0.06 2.13 1.23
C ALA A 156 1.41 1.92 0.81
N MET A 157 2.35 2.62 1.46
CA MET A 157 3.77 2.52 1.15
C MET A 157 4.35 1.14 1.42
N GLU A 158 3.91 0.47 2.47
CA GLU A 158 4.35 -0.91 2.78
C GLU A 158 3.71 -1.95 1.87
N CYS A 159 2.52 -1.69 1.31
CA CYS A 159 1.91 -2.51 0.26
C CYS A 159 2.61 -2.35 -1.10
N LEU A 160 3.15 -1.17 -1.37
CA LEU A 160 3.69 -0.76 -2.67
C LEU A 160 5.15 -0.28 -2.51
N PRO A 161 6.12 -1.21 -2.38
CA PRO A 161 7.53 -0.86 -2.19
C PRO A 161 8.05 0.05 -3.30
N ASP A 162 8.88 1.02 -2.92
CA ASP A 162 9.49 2.00 -3.82
C ASP A 162 8.48 2.79 -4.67
N CYS A 163 7.29 3.02 -4.11
CA CYS A 163 6.22 3.73 -4.80
C CYS A 163 6.54 5.21 -5.02
N LYS A 164 5.93 5.76 -6.06
CA LYS A 164 5.83 7.19 -6.33
C LYS A 164 4.42 7.68 -6.04
N ALA A 165 4.29 8.90 -5.59
CA ALA A 165 3.00 9.52 -5.29
C ALA A 165 2.74 10.75 -6.15
N TYR A 166 1.48 10.98 -6.47
CA TYR A 166 1.02 12.11 -7.28
C TYR A 166 -0.25 12.70 -6.66
N ALA A 167 -0.34 14.01 -6.61
CA ALA A 167 -1.52 14.71 -6.12
C ALA A 167 -1.81 15.95 -6.95
N ALA A 168 -3.09 16.21 -7.20
CA ALA A 168 -3.55 17.40 -7.93
C ALA A 168 -3.84 18.58 -7.00
N ASN A 169 -4.31 18.30 -5.77
CA ASN A 169 -4.74 19.29 -4.79
C ASN A 169 -4.78 18.68 -3.38
N SER A 170 -5.25 19.45 -2.40
CA SER A 170 -5.31 19.04 -0.99
C SER A 170 -6.50 18.14 -0.60
N ILE A 171 -7.43 17.87 -1.50
CA ILE A 171 -8.67 17.18 -1.19
C ILE A 171 -8.94 15.93 -2.04
N SER A 172 -8.33 15.83 -3.21
CA SER A 172 -8.46 14.64 -4.07
C SER A 172 -7.55 13.51 -3.61
N PRO A 173 -7.91 12.25 -3.88
CA PRO A 173 -7.08 11.11 -3.51
C PRO A 173 -5.66 11.23 -4.01
N ILE A 174 -4.70 10.91 -3.14
CA ILE A 174 -3.28 10.83 -3.48
C ILE A 174 -3.06 9.51 -4.21
N TYR A 175 -2.63 9.57 -5.46
CA TYR A 175 -2.32 8.38 -6.25
C TYR A 175 -0.91 7.88 -5.95
N VAL A 176 -0.77 6.58 -5.72
CA VAL A 176 0.52 5.92 -5.51
C VAL A 176 0.69 4.79 -6.50
N MET A 177 1.88 4.64 -7.06
CA MET A 177 2.19 3.59 -8.01
C MET A 177 3.54 2.95 -7.73
N ALA A 178 3.62 1.65 -7.96
CA ALA A 178 4.82 0.84 -7.83
C ALA A 178 4.83 -0.26 -8.90
N GLU A 179 5.89 -1.04 -8.96
CA GLU A 179 6.01 -2.14 -9.92
C GLU A 179 4.95 -3.23 -9.69
N ASN A 180 4.59 -3.49 -8.43
CA ASN A 180 3.64 -4.55 -8.05
C ASN A 180 2.17 -4.11 -8.05
N GLY A 181 1.88 -2.86 -8.35
CA GLY A 181 0.51 -2.35 -8.37
C GLY A 181 0.41 -0.85 -8.17
N ASP A 182 -0.77 -0.39 -7.86
CA ASP A 182 -1.06 1.01 -7.57
C ASP A 182 -2.11 1.14 -6.46
N GLY A 183 -2.36 2.35 -6.06
CA GLY A 183 -3.34 2.61 -5.01
C GLY A 183 -3.63 4.09 -4.83
N CYS A 184 -4.43 4.39 -3.83
CA CYS A 184 -4.67 5.76 -3.40
C CYS A 184 -4.84 5.86 -1.89
N VAL A 185 -4.55 7.04 -1.38
CA VAL A 185 -4.76 7.42 0.02
C VAL A 185 -5.62 8.67 0.06
N CYS A 186 -6.69 8.65 0.85
CA CYS A 186 -7.52 9.84 1.05
C CYS A 186 -6.78 10.86 1.92
N PRO A 187 -6.67 12.12 1.48
CA PRO A 187 -6.10 13.18 2.31
C PRO A 187 -7.04 13.59 3.42
N VAL A 188 -6.48 14.27 4.43
CA VAL A 188 -7.24 14.90 5.51
C VAL A 188 -7.40 16.38 5.18
N LYS A 189 -8.63 16.89 5.26
CA LYS A 189 -8.90 18.29 5.03
C LYS A 189 -8.47 19.11 6.27
N HIS A 190 -7.51 19.99 6.08
CA HIS A 190 -7.16 21.05 7.03
C HIS A 190 -7.76 22.38 6.57
N LYS A 191 -8.33 23.13 7.54
CA LYS A 191 -8.87 24.46 7.29
C LYS A 191 -7.77 25.52 7.35
#